data_d7fa101678136d52602460b0d8e4ee60
#
_entry.id   d7fa101678136d52602460b0d8e4ee60
#
_cell.length_a   1.000
_cell.length_b   1.000
_cell.length_c   1.000
_cell.angle_alpha   90.00
_cell.angle_beta   90.00
_cell.angle_gamma   90.00
#
_symmetry.space_group_name_H-M   'P 1'
#
loop_
_entity.id
_entity.type
_entity.pdbx_description
1 polymer ?
#
loop_
_entity_poly.entity_id
_entity_poly.type
_entity_poly.pdbx_seq_one_letter_code
_entity_poly.pdbx_strand_id
1 'polypeptide(L)'
;PANPRANGAQDDSANRGGVLIIGLGRFGEALARGLVEQNIEVLAVDFDEEIVQRVSGDIPNVVQCDGTSSRALRQIGAEQFSRAVVAIASNVEASVLSALVLIDELKLPMVWAKAVSLDHAKILERVGVSRVIQPENDMGYRTARSIARRVTDYFHVEDDFALVEMEAPKSC
;
A
#
# COMPACT_ATOMS: atom_id res chain seq x y z
N PRO A 1 -30.42 4.84 38.85
CA PRO A 1 -29.29 5.56 38.24
C PRO A 1 -28.75 4.76 37.07
N ALA A 2 -29.02 5.29 35.87
CA ALA A 2 -28.66 4.69 34.60
C ALA A 2 -27.21 4.96 34.29
N ASN A 3 -26.49 3.93 33.86
CA ASN A 3 -25.15 4.01 33.32
C ASN A 3 -25.23 4.20 31.81
N PRO A 4 -24.85 5.34 31.24
CA PRO A 4 -24.72 5.49 29.79
C PRO A 4 -23.36 4.94 29.39
N ARG A 5 -23.34 3.71 28.85
CA ARG A 5 -22.19 3.22 28.07
C ARG A 5 -22.10 4.08 26.82
N ALA A 6 -21.15 5.00 26.81
CA ALA A 6 -20.74 5.69 25.60
C ALA A 6 -20.17 4.65 24.62
N ASN A 7 -20.95 4.33 23.59
CA ASN A 7 -20.48 3.66 22.39
C ASN A 7 -19.46 4.61 21.74
N GLY A 8 -18.20 4.25 21.81
CA GLY A 8 -17.18 4.76 20.92
C GLY A 8 -17.48 4.22 19.51
N ALA A 9 -18.31 4.93 18.77
CA ALA A 9 -18.37 4.79 17.32
C ALA A 9 -17.01 5.29 16.81
N GLN A 10 -16.08 4.39 16.60
CA GLN A 10 -14.92 4.67 15.76
C GLN A 10 -15.47 5.12 14.42
N ASP A 11 -15.01 6.28 13.98
CA ASP A 11 -15.42 6.88 12.72
C ASP A 11 -14.98 6.00 11.55
N ASP A 12 -15.84 5.08 11.16
CA ASP A 12 -15.68 4.16 10.03
C ASP A 12 -15.65 4.90 8.67
N SER A 13 -15.87 6.20 8.66
CA SER A 13 -15.87 7.01 7.44
C SER A 13 -14.45 7.20 6.89
N ALA A 14 -13.45 7.30 7.75
CA ALA A 14 -12.03 7.37 7.35
C ALA A 14 -11.53 6.05 6.74
N ASN A 15 -12.19 4.94 7.01
CA ASN A 15 -11.80 3.61 6.50
C ASN A 15 -12.49 3.23 5.17
N ARG A 16 -13.46 4.03 4.70
CA ARG A 16 -14.20 3.78 3.44
C ARG A 16 -13.72 4.64 2.26
N GLY A 17 -12.72 5.49 2.45
CA GLY A 17 -12.13 6.25 1.36
C GLY A 17 -11.36 5.36 0.40
N GLY A 18 -11.36 5.70 -0.89
CA GLY A 18 -10.57 5.04 -1.93
C GLY A 18 -9.06 5.10 -1.66
N VAL A 19 -8.30 4.40 -2.46
CA VAL A 19 -6.84 4.35 -2.41
C VAL A 19 -6.26 4.82 -3.74
N LEU A 20 -5.37 5.82 -3.68
CA LEU A 20 -4.54 6.22 -4.81
C LEU A 20 -3.30 5.33 -4.86
N ILE A 21 -2.99 4.75 -6.01
CA ILE A 21 -1.78 3.94 -6.22
C ILE A 21 -0.94 4.60 -7.31
N ILE A 22 0.32 4.93 -6.99
CA ILE A 22 1.28 5.50 -7.94
C ILE A 22 2.36 4.46 -8.26
N GLY A 23 2.40 4.02 -9.51
CA GLY A 23 3.27 2.97 -10.02
C GLY A 23 2.57 1.62 -10.09
N LEU A 24 2.44 1.09 -11.31
CA LEU A 24 1.74 -0.16 -11.62
C LEU A 24 2.69 -1.26 -12.11
N GLY A 25 3.88 -1.30 -11.50
CA GLY A 25 4.75 -2.46 -11.57
C GLY A 25 4.13 -3.66 -10.86
N ARG A 26 4.84 -4.79 -10.79
CA ARG A 26 4.33 -6.06 -10.19
C ARG A 26 3.64 -5.89 -8.84
N PHE A 27 4.21 -5.10 -7.96
CA PHE A 27 3.62 -4.87 -6.62
C PHE A 27 2.38 -3.98 -6.69
N GLY A 28 2.47 -2.83 -7.38
CA GLY A 28 1.36 -1.88 -7.47
C GLY A 28 0.15 -2.46 -8.20
N GLU A 29 0.36 -3.22 -9.27
CA GLU A 29 -0.69 -3.93 -9.99
C GLU A 29 -1.39 -4.98 -9.10
N ALA A 30 -0.61 -5.83 -8.40
CA ALA A 30 -1.17 -6.83 -7.51
C ALA A 30 -1.96 -6.19 -6.35
N LEU A 31 -1.45 -5.09 -5.78
CA LEU A 31 -2.14 -4.32 -4.75
C LEU A 31 -3.46 -3.75 -5.26
N ALA A 32 -3.44 -3.11 -6.45
CA ALA A 32 -4.63 -2.53 -7.05
C ALA A 32 -5.72 -3.57 -7.30
N ARG A 33 -5.38 -4.72 -7.88
CA ARG A 33 -6.30 -5.84 -8.10
C ARG A 33 -6.88 -6.35 -6.79
N GLY A 34 -6.05 -6.59 -5.77
CA GLY A 34 -6.50 -7.07 -4.47
C GLY A 34 -7.44 -6.11 -3.75
N LEU A 35 -7.26 -4.79 -3.90
CA LEU A 35 -8.18 -3.78 -3.36
C LEU A 35 -9.51 -3.76 -4.13
N VAL A 36 -9.47 -3.85 -5.46
CA VAL A 36 -10.69 -3.93 -6.31
C VAL A 36 -11.51 -5.18 -5.97
N GLU A 37 -10.88 -6.33 -5.78
CA GLU A 37 -11.55 -7.57 -5.35
C GLU A 37 -12.23 -7.43 -3.99
N GLN A 38 -11.73 -6.56 -3.11
CA GLN A 38 -12.33 -6.23 -1.82
C GLN A 38 -13.38 -5.10 -1.90
N ASN A 39 -13.76 -4.68 -3.11
CA ASN A 39 -14.68 -3.57 -3.37
C ASN A 39 -14.20 -2.22 -2.80
N ILE A 40 -12.89 -2.01 -2.71
CA ILE A 40 -12.30 -0.74 -2.36
C ILE A 40 -12.09 0.07 -3.64
N GLU A 41 -12.51 1.33 -3.63
CA GLU A 41 -12.27 2.24 -4.74
C GLU A 41 -10.77 2.46 -4.92
N VAL A 42 -10.28 2.30 -6.15
CA VAL A 42 -8.88 2.51 -6.51
C VAL A 42 -8.77 3.50 -7.64
N LEU A 43 -7.91 4.50 -7.49
CA LEU A 43 -7.37 5.28 -8.59
C LEU A 43 -5.90 4.86 -8.77
N ALA A 44 -5.60 4.19 -9.87
CA ALA A 44 -4.27 3.71 -10.17
C ALA A 44 -3.62 4.55 -11.27
N VAL A 45 -2.38 4.96 -11.07
CA VAL A 45 -1.66 5.77 -12.05
C VAL A 45 -0.27 5.20 -12.33
N ASP A 46 0.15 5.30 -13.58
CA ASP A 46 1.51 5.04 -14.00
C ASP A 46 1.93 6.07 -15.03
N PHE A 47 3.23 6.33 -15.12
CA PHE A 47 3.81 7.20 -16.15
C PHE A 47 3.81 6.53 -17.52
N ASP A 48 3.94 5.21 -17.54
CA ASP A 48 4.06 4.39 -18.75
C ASP A 48 2.68 4.03 -19.31
N GLU A 49 2.39 4.53 -20.50
CA GLU A 49 1.14 4.28 -21.21
C GLU A 49 0.92 2.79 -21.52
N GLU A 50 1.97 2.03 -21.82
CA GLU A 50 1.84 0.60 -22.13
C GLU A 50 1.39 -0.19 -20.89
N ILE A 51 1.89 0.19 -19.71
CA ILE A 51 1.43 -0.38 -18.43
C ILE A 51 -0.04 -0.05 -18.19
N VAL A 52 -0.42 1.22 -18.36
CA VAL A 52 -1.80 1.69 -18.18
C VAL A 52 -2.75 0.92 -19.10
N GLN A 53 -2.44 0.80 -20.37
CA GLN A 53 -3.26 0.07 -21.34
C GLN A 53 -3.38 -1.42 -20.97
N ARG A 54 -2.29 -2.04 -20.56
CA ARG A 54 -2.25 -3.47 -20.18
C ARG A 54 -3.17 -3.79 -19.01
N VAL A 55 -3.23 -2.92 -18.01
CA VAL A 55 -3.98 -3.20 -16.76
C VAL A 55 -5.41 -2.63 -16.75
N SER A 56 -5.75 -1.78 -17.70
CA SER A 56 -7.06 -1.11 -17.77
C SER A 56 -8.26 -2.05 -17.92
N GLY A 57 -8.04 -3.29 -18.38
CA GLY A 57 -9.09 -4.30 -18.46
C GLY A 57 -9.52 -4.87 -17.10
N ASP A 58 -8.66 -4.79 -16.09
CA ASP A 58 -8.87 -5.43 -14.78
C ASP A 58 -9.01 -4.43 -13.64
N ILE A 59 -8.48 -3.22 -13.81
CA ILE A 59 -8.55 -2.14 -12.83
C ILE A 59 -9.43 -1.03 -13.40
N PRO A 60 -10.59 -0.71 -12.79
CA PRO A 60 -11.59 0.19 -13.39
C PRO A 60 -11.11 1.62 -13.64
N ASN A 61 -10.30 2.17 -12.72
CA ASN A 61 -9.83 3.56 -12.79
C ASN A 61 -8.31 3.58 -12.88
N VAL A 62 -7.80 3.52 -14.10
CA VAL A 62 -6.36 3.63 -14.41
C VAL A 62 -6.13 4.83 -15.30
N VAL A 63 -5.13 5.65 -14.97
CA VAL A 63 -4.81 6.87 -15.70
C VAL A 63 -3.31 6.98 -15.92
N GLN A 64 -2.90 7.35 -17.12
CA GLN A 64 -1.52 7.77 -17.36
C GLN A 64 -1.27 9.13 -16.69
N CYS A 65 -0.33 9.16 -15.74
CA CYS A 65 -0.04 10.36 -14.99
C CYS A 65 1.40 10.32 -14.47
N ASP A 66 2.03 11.48 -14.46
CA ASP A 66 3.30 11.69 -13.77
C ASP A 66 3.05 11.88 -12.27
N GLY A 67 3.36 10.87 -11.47
CA GLY A 67 3.20 10.87 -10.02
C GLY A 67 4.08 11.89 -9.28
N THR A 68 5.08 12.49 -9.95
CA THR A 68 5.93 13.54 -9.39
C THR A 68 5.37 14.95 -9.61
N SER A 69 4.29 15.06 -10.37
CA SER A 69 3.65 16.34 -10.70
C SER A 69 2.39 16.58 -9.88
N SER A 70 2.43 17.49 -8.91
CA SER A 70 1.26 17.86 -8.12
C SER A 70 0.12 18.40 -8.99
N ARG A 71 0.44 19.13 -10.04
CA ARG A 71 -0.54 19.63 -11.00
C ARG A 71 -1.27 18.49 -11.71
N ALA A 72 -0.53 17.49 -12.20
CA ALA A 72 -1.11 16.34 -12.89
C ALA A 72 -1.98 15.51 -11.94
N LEU A 73 -1.50 15.27 -10.71
CA LEU A 73 -2.26 14.55 -9.70
C LEU A 73 -3.56 15.28 -9.30
N ARG A 74 -3.54 16.61 -9.17
CA ARG A 74 -4.76 17.40 -8.93
C ARG A 74 -5.77 17.30 -10.07
N GLN A 75 -5.30 17.31 -11.32
CA GLN A 75 -6.19 17.21 -12.48
C GLN A 75 -6.98 15.89 -12.52
N ILE A 76 -6.43 14.80 -11.98
CA ILE A 76 -7.11 13.50 -11.91
C ILE A 76 -7.87 13.29 -10.59
N GLY A 77 -7.94 14.30 -9.72
CA GLY A 77 -8.69 14.23 -8.48
C GLY A 77 -7.99 13.49 -7.33
N ALA A 78 -6.66 13.40 -7.34
CA ALA A 78 -5.87 12.72 -6.31
C ALA A 78 -6.13 13.26 -4.88
N GLU A 79 -6.49 14.54 -4.74
CA GLU A 79 -6.80 15.18 -3.46
C GLU A 79 -8.06 14.64 -2.77
N GLN A 80 -8.90 13.90 -3.49
CA GLN A 80 -10.13 13.31 -2.94
C GLN A 80 -9.85 12.02 -2.14
N PHE A 81 -8.65 11.49 -2.27
CA PHE A 81 -8.23 10.28 -1.58
C PHE A 81 -7.59 10.61 -0.24
N SER A 82 -7.92 9.86 0.80
CA SER A 82 -7.28 9.98 2.12
C SER A 82 -6.07 9.06 2.27
N ARG A 83 -5.92 8.08 1.39
CA ARG A 83 -4.87 7.08 1.42
C ARG A 83 -4.18 6.97 0.06
N ALA A 84 -2.85 6.90 0.08
CA ALA A 84 -2.07 6.67 -1.12
C ALA A 84 -0.95 5.66 -0.88
N VAL A 85 -0.58 4.96 -1.94
CA VAL A 85 0.57 4.04 -1.95
C VAL A 85 1.48 4.39 -3.12
N VAL A 86 2.73 4.77 -2.82
CA VAL A 86 3.77 4.94 -3.81
C VAL A 86 4.46 3.58 -4.01
N ALA A 87 4.22 2.96 -5.17
CA ALA A 87 4.70 1.63 -5.52
C ALA A 87 5.81 1.64 -6.60
N ILE A 88 6.45 2.79 -6.83
CA ILE A 88 7.53 2.96 -7.80
C ILE A 88 8.79 2.27 -7.30
N ALA A 89 9.31 1.31 -8.08
CA ALA A 89 10.51 0.57 -7.74
C ALA A 89 11.68 0.83 -8.69
N SER A 90 11.41 1.20 -9.93
CA SER A 90 12.41 1.38 -10.98
C SER A 90 13.22 2.69 -10.86
N ASN A 91 12.69 3.67 -10.11
CA ASN A 91 13.31 4.99 -9.98
C ASN A 91 13.08 5.52 -8.54
N VAL A 92 14.15 5.51 -7.74
CA VAL A 92 14.13 5.97 -6.34
C VAL A 92 13.81 7.46 -6.25
N GLU A 93 14.35 8.28 -7.16
CA GLU A 93 14.08 9.72 -7.18
C GLU A 93 12.58 9.99 -7.41
N ALA A 94 11.99 9.37 -8.43
CA ALA A 94 10.56 9.50 -8.71
C ALA A 94 9.69 9.02 -7.53
N SER A 95 10.09 7.93 -6.86
CA SER A 95 9.41 7.44 -5.65
C SER A 95 9.40 8.48 -4.54
N VAL A 96 10.57 9.05 -4.23
CA VAL A 96 10.71 10.06 -3.16
C VAL A 96 9.96 11.35 -3.51
N LEU A 97 10.07 11.81 -4.75
CA LEU A 97 9.34 13.01 -5.21
C LEU A 97 7.83 12.82 -5.17
N SER A 98 7.32 11.66 -5.60
CA SER A 98 5.89 11.35 -5.50
C SER A 98 5.41 11.36 -4.05
N ALA A 99 6.17 10.78 -3.12
CA ALA A 99 5.84 10.81 -1.71
C ALA A 99 5.81 12.25 -1.16
N LEU A 100 6.80 13.08 -1.48
CA LEU A 100 6.83 14.50 -1.11
C LEU A 100 5.61 15.26 -1.63
N VAL A 101 5.27 15.08 -2.90
CA VAL A 101 4.10 15.74 -3.50
C VAL A 101 2.82 15.35 -2.77
N LEU A 102 2.63 14.06 -2.46
CA LEU A 102 1.42 13.59 -1.76
C LEU A 102 1.33 14.15 -0.34
N ILE A 103 2.46 14.22 0.38
CA ILE A 103 2.50 14.66 1.78
C ILE A 103 2.48 16.18 1.88
N ASP A 104 3.38 16.86 1.17
CA ASP A 104 3.63 18.28 1.36
C ASP A 104 2.71 19.19 0.53
N GLU A 105 2.34 18.76 -0.69
CA GLU A 105 1.56 19.59 -1.58
C GLU A 105 0.07 19.20 -1.60
N LEU A 106 -0.25 17.90 -1.66
CA LEU A 106 -1.63 17.42 -1.63
C LEU A 106 -2.16 17.19 -0.21
N LYS A 107 -1.28 17.14 0.80
CA LYS A 107 -1.63 16.96 2.23
C LYS A 107 -2.45 15.70 2.51
N LEU A 108 -2.18 14.60 1.81
CA LEU A 108 -2.83 13.35 2.09
C LEU A 108 -2.47 12.84 3.50
N PRO A 109 -3.46 12.44 4.31
CA PRO A 109 -3.22 12.06 5.70
C PRO A 109 -2.48 10.72 5.86
N MET A 110 -2.58 9.83 4.87
CA MET A 110 -1.95 8.51 4.95
C MET A 110 -1.25 8.17 3.63
N VAL A 111 0.07 8.17 3.65
CA VAL A 111 0.90 7.80 2.50
C VAL A 111 1.81 6.64 2.87
N TRP A 112 1.67 5.53 2.18
CA TRP A 112 2.59 4.40 2.26
C TRP A 112 3.52 4.41 1.06
N ALA A 113 4.71 3.84 1.21
CA ALA A 113 5.65 3.78 0.09
C ALA A 113 6.45 2.48 0.09
N LYS A 114 6.64 1.92 -1.11
CA LYS A 114 7.51 0.77 -1.32
C LYS A 114 8.97 1.23 -1.36
N ALA A 115 9.82 0.62 -0.55
CA ALA A 115 11.27 0.79 -0.61
C ALA A 115 11.93 -0.42 -1.30
N VAL A 116 12.96 -0.14 -2.09
CA VAL A 116 13.76 -1.16 -2.81
C VAL A 116 15.10 -1.45 -2.14
N SER A 117 15.48 -0.65 -1.13
CA SER A 117 16.69 -0.81 -0.34
C SER A 117 16.50 -0.21 1.05
N LEU A 118 17.41 -0.52 1.97
CA LEU A 118 17.42 0.06 3.32
C LEU A 118 17.64 1.58 3.29
N ASP A 119 18.48 2.07 2.39
CA ASP A 119 18.73 3.51 2.28
C ASP A 119 17.52 4.24 1.69
N HIS A 120 16.84 3.64 0.70
CA HIS A 120 15.59 4.17 0.20
C HIS A 120 14.51 4.21 1.30
N ALA A 121 14.41 3.17 2.13
CA ALA A 121 13.50 3.13 3.26
C ALA A 121 13.76 4.29 4.23
N LYS A 122 15.01 4.51 4.62
CA LYS A 122 15.39 5.63 5.49
C LYS A 122 15.03 7.00 4.91
N ILE A 123 15.18 7.18 3.59
CA ILE A 123 14.79 8.43 2.92
C ILE A 123 13.29 8.62 3.00
N LEU A 124 12.50 7.60 2.67
CA LEU A 124 11.04 7.65 2.73
C LEU A 124 10.52 7.93 4.15
N GLU A 125 11.11 7.33 5.18
CA GLU A 125 10.80 7.63 6.58
C GLU A 125 11.08 9.10 6.93
N ARG A 126 12.20 9.64 6.45
CA ARG A 126 12.55 11.06 6.66
C ARG A 126 11.66 12.03 5.92
N VAL A 127 11.11 11.62 4.78
CA VAL A 127 10.09 12.36 4.02
C VAL A 127 8.77 12.40 4.78
N GLY A 128 8.51 11.45 5.67
CA GLY A 128 7.33 11.43 6.51
C GLY A 128 6.22 10.51 5.99
N VAL A 129 6.54 9.47 5.19
CA VAL A 129 5.55 8.46 4.84
C VAL A 129 5.04 7.76 6.10
N SER A 130 3.75 7.46 6.13
CA SER A 130 3.10 6.82 7.29
C SER A 130 3.59 5.38 7.49
N ARG A 131 3.99 4.71 6.41
CA ARG A 131 4.53 3.34 6.45
C ARG A 131 5.42 3.06 5.24
N VAL A 132 6.58 2.49 5.50
CA VAL A 132 7.47 1.94 4.46
C VAL A 132 7.24 0.44 4.33
N ILE A 133 7.14 -0.05 3.10
CA ILE A 133 6.88 -1.46 2.77
C ILE A 133 8.08 -1.98 1.99
N GLN A 134 8.57 -3.18 2.36
CA GLN A 134 9.64 -3.89 1.65
C GLN A 134 9.17 -5.29 1.26
N PRO A 135 8.29 -5.43 0.26
CA PRO A 135 7.58 -6.67 -0.05
C PRO A 135 8.50 -7.86 -0.31
N GLU A 136 9.63 -7.62 -0.95
CA GLU A 136 10.61 -8.66 -1.27
C GLU A 136 11.27 -9.21 -0.01
N ASN A 137 11.62 -8.36 0.95
CA ASN A 137 12.18 -8.76 2.23
C ASN A 137 11.14 -9.50 3.07
N ASP A 138 9.95 -8.93 3.20
CA ASP A 138 8.85 -9.50 4.00
C ASP A 138 8.48 -10.88 3.49
N MET A 139 8.33 -11.04 2.17
CA MET A 139 8.03 -12.31 1.56
C MET A 139 9.21 -13.30 1.68
N GLY A 140 10.45 -12.84 1.53
CA GLY A 140 11.64 -13.67 1.71
C GLY A 140 11.72 -14.28 3.11
N TYR A 141 11.54 -13.47 4.15
CA TYR A 141 11.51 -13.95 5.53
C TYR A 141 10.33 -14.89 5.80
N ARG A 142 9.15 -14.59 5.27
CA ARG A 142 7.96 -15.44 5.38
C ARG A 142 8.20 -16.81 4.73
N THR A 143 8.74 -16.84 3.52
CA THR A 143 9.07 -18.06 2.79
C THR A 143 10.13 -18.87 3.53
N ALA A 144 11.19 -18.23 4.03
CA ALA A 144 12.24 -18.90 4.80
C ALA A 144 11.69 -19.60 6.05
N ARG A 145 10.78 -18.94 6.79
CA ARG A 145 10.11 -19.54 7.95
C ARG A 145 9.25 -20.74 7.56
N SER A 146 8.50 -20.65 6.47
CA SER A 146 7.68 -21.76 5.96
C SER A 146 8.55 -22.97 5.59
N ILE A 147 9.69 -22.77 4.94
CA ILE A 147 10.63 -23.84 4.60
C ILE A 147 11.27 -24.45 5.86
N ALA A 148 11.68 -23.62 6.82
CA ALA A 148 12.45 -24.05 7.98
C ALA A 148 11.61 -24.78 9.05
N ARG A 149 10.32 -24.49 9.19
CA ARG A 149 9.50 -24.90 10.34
C ARG A 149 8.23 -25.66 10.00
N ARG A 150 8.00 -26.09 8.77
CA ARG A 150 6.69 -26.66 8.35
C ARG A 150 5.48 -25.80 8.77
N VAL A 151 5.66 -24.50 8.84
CA VAL A 151 4.58 -23.54 9.14
C VAL A 151 3.85 -23.27 7.84
N THR A 152 2.54 -23.51 7.81
CA THR A 152 1.72 -23.40 6.60
C THR A 152 1.38 -21.95 6.32
N ASP A 153 1.13 -21.15 7.37
CA ASP A 153 0.91 -19.72 7.25
C ASP A 153 1.34 -18.94 8.52
N TYR A 154 1.61 -17.64 8.34
CA TYR A 154 2.04 -16.74 9.40
C TYR A 154 1.39 -15.38 9.20
N PHE A 155 0.46 -15.02 10.07
CA PHE A 155 -0.20 -13.72 10.05
C PHE A 155 0.32 -12.87 11.21
N HIS A 156 0.87 -11.70 10.88
CA HIS A 156 1.20 -10.69 11.87
C HIS A 156 -0.07 -9.91 12.20
N VAL A 157 -0.51 -9.95 13.47
CA VAL A 157 -1.76 -9.32 13.90
C VAL A 157 -1.51 -7.93 14.47
N GLU A 158 -0.42 -7.77 15.24
CA GLU A 158 0.07 -6.51 15.82
C GLU A 158 1.57 -6.65 16.09
N ASP A 159 2.24 -5.57 16.50
CA ASP A 159 3.70 -5.54 16.70
C ASP A 159 4.21 -6.66 17.64
N ASP A 160 3.40 -7.11 18.59
CA ASP A 160 3.75 -8.13 19.58
C ASP A 160 3.05 -9.49 19.40
N PHE A 161 2.11 -9.64 18.47
CA PHE A 161 1.32 -10.85 18.27
C PHE A 161 1.35 -11.36 16.84
N ALA A 162 1.51 -12.67 16.71
CA ALA A 162 1.45 -13.38 15.44
C ALA A 162 0.60 -14.65 15.57
N LEU A 163 -0.28 -14.89 14.59
CA LEU A 163 -0.96 -16.17 14.42
C LEU A 163 -0.11 -17.07 13.54
N VAL A 164 0.13 -18.30 13.98
CA VAL A 164 0.91 -19.30 13.27
C VAL A 164 0.06 -20.54 13.08
N GLU A 165 -0.19 -20.91 11.82
CA GLU A 165 -0.79 -22.20 11.49
C GLU A 165 0.30 -23.25 11.34
N MET A 166 0.22 -24.34 12.11
CA MET A 166 1.19 -25.42 12.12
C MET A 166 0.50 -26.76 11.93
N GLU A 167 1.08 -27.63 11.11
CA GLU A 167 0.67 -29.03 11.09
C GLU A 167 1.04 -29.72 12.41
N ALA A 168 0.06 -30.36 13.04
CA ALA A 168 0.32 -31.17 14.22
C ALA A 168 1.23 -32.36 13.84
N PRO A 169 2.25 -32.68 14.65
CA PRO A 169 3.07 -33.85 14.40
C PRO A 169 2.20 -35.10 14.42
N LYS A 170 2.30 -35.91 13.35
CA LYS A 170 1.64 -37.22 13.34
C LYS A 170 2.23 -38.03 14.48
N SER A 171 1.41 -38.37 15.46
CA SER A 171 1.79 -39.27 16.54
C SER A 171 2.27 -40.59 15.94
N CYS A 172 3.46 -41.03 16.34
CA CYS A 172 3.95 -42.37 16.08
C CYS A 172 3.08 -43.40 16.80
#